data_cc2194bbeca62b3594be90ac7cab1a5e
#
_entry.id   cc2194bbeca62b3594be90ac7cab1a5e
#
_cell.length_a   1.000
_cell.length_b   1.000
_cell.length_c   1.000
_cell.angle_alpha   90.00
_cell.angle_beta   90.00
_cell.angle_gamma   90.00
#
_symmetry.space_group_name_H-M   'P 1'
#
loop_
_entity.id
_entity.type
_entity.pdbx_description
1 polymer ?
#
loop_
_entity_poly.entity_id
_entity_poly.type
_entity_poly.pdbx_seq_one_letter_code
_entity_poly.pdbx_strand_id
1 'polypeptide(L)'
;MDKGSPVQLRSFVGLLVGLLMLSGCYAPEPRPQIMGEDQTTAQLPAQKLPPRYRVAGRSVQGRPILLQILGRGSDTTLIMATIHGNEPAGTPLVEELADYLQNNPELLENRRVVLMPLANPDGLAAGTRENVHGIDLNRNFRANNRLNNETNGLKALSEPESRAIEAVILQYRPDRIVSIHQPLNCIDYDGPAQALAARMAQYCDLRVKKLGARPGSLGSFTGEELNIPTITIELPRSASDLDNALLWQRYGRTLMAAVQYPQYVSK
;
A
#
# COMPACT_ATOMS: atom_id res chain seq x y z
N MET A 1 -44.42 63.68 -26.92
CA MET A 1 -43.95 63.43 -28.26
C MET A 1 -43.08 62.19 -28.16
N ASP A 2 -43.43 61.15 -28.66
CA ASP A 2 -44.25 60.57 -29.68
C ASP A 2 -43.67 59.19 -30.00
N LYS A 3 -44.54 58.29 -30.20
CA LYS A 3 -44.65 57.12 -31.05
C LYS A 3 -43.81 55.89 -30.66
N GLY A 4 -44.34 54.93 -30.16
CA GLY A 4 -45.26 53.86 -30.51
C GLY A 4 -44.92 53.12 -31.84
N SER A 5 -44.49 51.87 -31.76
CA SER A 5 -44.63 50.90 -32.85
C SER A 5 -44.59 49.46 -32.37
N PRO A 6 -45.20 48.53 -33.07
CA PRO A 6 -46.04 47.51 -32.47
C PRO A 6 -45.33 46.15 -32.29
N VAL A 7 -45.92 45.37 -31.37
CA VAL A 7 -45.65 43.97 -31.06
C VAL A 7 -46.02 43.07 -32.26
N GLN A 8 -45.06 42.31 -32.76
CA GLN A 8 -45.35 41.17 -33.65
C GLN A 8 -45.35 39.87 -32.80
N LEU A 9 -46.53 39.29 -32.75
CA LEU A 9 -46.84 37.97 -32.22
C LEU A 9 -46.30 36.90 -33.16
N ARG A 10 -45.27 36.16 -32.79
CA ARG A 10 -44.85 34.94 -33.48
C ARG A 10 -45.18 33.73 -32.62
N SER A 11 -46.09 32.92 -33.15
CA SER A 11 -46.50 31.63 -32.69
C SER A 11 -45.27 30.70 -32.62
N PHE A 12 -44.97 30.14 -31.42
CA PHE A 12 -44.05 29.01 -31.28
C PHE A 12 -44.86 27.73 -31.18
N VAL A 13 -44.74 26.91 -32.20
CA VAL A 13 -45.18 25.51 -32.23
C VAL A 13 -44.36 24.74 -31.22
N GLY A 14 -45.02 24.16 -30.21
CA GLY A 14 -44.40 23.33 -29.21
C GLY A 14 -43.93 21.99 -29.80
N LEU A 15 -42.63 21.73 -29.74
CA LEU A 15 -42.05 20.43 -30.00
C LEU A 15 -41.86 19.74 -28.63
N LEU A 16 -42.73 18.77 -28.35
CA LEU A 16 -42.66 17.92 -27.17
C LEU A 16 -41.52 16.91 -27.36
N VAL A 17 -40.35 17.17 -26.78
CA VAL A 17 -39.26 16.20 -26.75
C VAL A 17 -39.45 15.35 -25.47
N GLY A 18 -39.87 14.12 -25.69
CA GLY A 18 -40.01 13.11 -24.64
C GLY A 18 -38.62 12.77 -24.07
N LEU A 19 -38.42 13.08 -22.77
CA LEU A 19 -37.23 12.71 -22.00
C LEU A 19 -37.38 11.23 -21.60
N LEU A 20 -36.77 10.32 -22.35
CA LEU A 20 -36.60 8.93 -21.94
C LEU A 20 -35.60 8.90 -20.76
N MET A 21 -36.11 8.72 -19.57
CA MET A 21 -35.29 8.39 -18.38
C MET A 21 -34.79 6.96 -18.54
N LEU A 22 -33.54 6.80 -19.05
CA LEU A 22 -32.81 5.56 -18.92
C LEU A 22 -32.33 5.41 -17.49
N SER A 23 -33.10 4.66 -16.69
CA SER A 23 -32.64 4.15 -15.40
C SER A 23 -31.51 3.13 -15.66
N GLY A 24 -30.29 3.61 -15.75
CA GLY A 24 -29.10 2.75 -15.74
C GLY A 24 -28.97 2.12 -14.36
N CYS A 25 -29.31 0.86 -14.22
CA CYS A 25 -28.91 0.06 -13.08
C CYS A 25 -27.39 0.02 -13.06
N TYR A 26 -26.79 0.76 -12.14
CA TYR A 26 -25.37 0.65 -11.83
C TYR A 26 -25.14 -0.70 -11.15
N ALA A 27 -24.70 -1.69 -11.89
CA ALA A 27 -24.25 -2.94 -11.34
C ALA A 27 -22.95 -2.67 -10.54
N PRO A 28 -22.83 -3.13 -9.28
CA PRO A 28 -21.59 -3.00 -8.54
C PRO A 28 -20.50 -3.77 -9.28
N GLU A 29 -19.36 -3.11 -9.52
CA GLU A 29 -18.19 -3.77 -10.11
C GLU A 29 -17.82 -5.01 -9.31
N PRO A 30 -17.50 -6.14 -9.98
CA PRO A 30 -17.09 -7.34 -9.30
C PRO A 30 -15.80 -7.06 -8.51
N ARG A 31 -15.77 -7.51 -7.24
CA ARG A 31 -14.60 -7.44 -6.37
C ARG A 31 -13.40 -8.03 -7.11
N PRO A 32 -12.22 -7.40 -7.07
CA PRO A 32 -11.02 -8.01 -7.62
C PRO A 32 -10.77 -9.34 -6.90
N GLN A 33 -10.98 -10.44 -7.61
CA GLN A 33 -10.50 -11.75 -7.19
C GLN A 33 -8.99 -11.73 -7.37
N ILE A 34 -8.23 -12.23 -6.40
CA ILE A 34 -6.82 -12.54 -6.60
C ILE A 34 -6.76 -13.52 -7.77
N MET A 35 -6.14 -13.06 -8.86
CA MET A 35 -6.21 -13.70 -10.17
C MET A 35 -5.88 -15.17 -10.09
N GLY A 36 -6.89 -15.99 -10.44
CA GLY A 36 -6.67 -17.28 -11.04
C GLY A 36 -5.97 -17.08 -12.40
N GLU A 37 -5.05 -17.93 -12.70
CA GLU A 37 -4.16 -18.00 -13.84
C GLU A 37 -4.68 -17.33 -15.13
N ASP A 38 -4.09 -16.18 -15.50
CA ASP A 38 -4.20 -15.64 -16.84
C ASP A 38 -3.08 -16.22 -17.71
N GLN A 39 -3.47 -16.98 -18.74
CA GLN A 39 -2.59 -17.84 -19.55
C GLN A 39 -1.94 -17.09 -20.73
N THR A 40 -1.52 -15.84 -20.58
CA THR A 40 -0.87 -15.14 -21.71
C THR A 40 0.26 -14.20 -21.30
N THR A 41 1.33 -14.78 -20.71
CA THR A 41 2.65 -14.12 -20.68
C THR A 41 3.73 -15.18 -20.73
N ALA A 42 4.79 -14.93 -21.48
CA ALA A 42 5.95 -15.82 -21.63
C ALA A 42 6.34 -16.41 -20.27
N GLN A 43 6.22 -17.73 -20.13
CA GLN A 43 6.52 -18.45 -18.91
C GLN A 43 8.00 -18.28 -18.56
N LEU A 44 8.31 -17.38 -17.62
CA LEU A 44 9.55 -17.51 -16.87
C LEU A 44 9.55 -18.89 -16.21
N PRO A 45 10.68 -19.61 -16.16
CA PRO A 45 10.73 -20.94 -15.55
C PRO A 45 10.13 -20.88 -14.15
N ALA A 46 9.22 -21.83 -13.84
CA ALA A 46 8.50 -21.88 -12.60
C ALA A 46 9.49 -21.92 -11.42
N GLN A 47 9.69 -20.77 -10.78
CA GLN A 47 10.53 -20.67 -9.60
C GLN A 47 9.83 -21.45 -8.49
N LYS A 48 10.43 -22.55 -8.03
CA LYS A 48 9.91 -23.34 -6.92
C LYS A 48 9.94 -22.49 -5.64
N LEU A 49 8.80 -21.91 -5.28
CA LEU A 49 8.67 -21.08 -4.09
C LEU A 49 8.84 -21.94 -2.84
N PRO A 50 9.55 -21.44 -1.82
CA PRO A 50 9.59 -22.10 -0.54
C PRO A 50 8.18 -22.23 0.06
N PRO A 51 7.86 -23.32 0.81
CA PRO A 51 6.50 -23.63 1.26
C PRO A 51 5.79 -22.52 2.05
N ARG A 52 6.55 -21.58 2.61
CA ARG A 52 6.08 -20.48 3.46
C ARG A 52 5.57 -19.24 2.72
N TYR A 53 5.81 -19.13 1.40
CA TYR A 53 5.42 -17.95 0.63
C TYR A 53 4.19 -18.20 -0.25
N ARG A 54 3.40 -17.13 -0.43
CA ARG A 54 2.30 -17.06 -1.40
C ARG A 54 2.59 -15.92 -2.38
N VAL A 55 2.09 -16.05 -3.60
CA VAL A 55 2.19 -14.98 -4.60
C VAL A 55 0.99 -14.06 -4.42
N ALA A 56 1.25 -12.78 -4.08
CA ALA A 56 0.24 -11.73 -4.02
C ALA A 56 -0.10 -11.18 -5.42
N GLY A 57 0.88 -11.20 -6.31
CA GLY A 57 0.79 -10.70 -7.67
C GLY A 57 2.12 -10.85 -8.38
N ARG A 58 2.19 -10.26 -9.58
CA ARG A 58 3.43 -10.20 -10.35
C ARG A 58 3.70 -8.76 -10.76
N SER A 59 4.98 -8.38 -10.81
CA SER A 59 5.42 -7.10 -11.35
C SER A 59 5.17 -7.02 -12.86
N VAL A 60 5.41 -5.85 -13.44
CA VAL A 60 5.33 -5.65 -14.90
C VAL A 60 6.19 -6.66 -15.68
N GLN A 61 7.40 -6.98 -15.18
CA GLN A 61 8.29 -7.97 -15.81
C GLN A 61 8.02 -9.41 -15.34
N GLY A 62 6.90 -9.67 -14.67
CA GLY A 62 6.47 -11.01 -14.27
C GLY A 62 7.15 -11.57 -13.02
N ARG A 63 8.01 -10.79 -12.32
CA ARG A 63 8.61 -11.23 -11.05
C ARG A 63 7.55 -11.36 -9.97
N PRO A 64 7.57 -12.45 -9.17
CA PRO A 64 6.55 -12.65 -8.15
C PRO A 64 6.70 -11.63 -7.02
N ILE A 65 5.56 -11.08 -6.58
CA ILE A 65 5.44 -10.30 -5.34
C ILE A 65 4.99 -11.28 -4.27
N LEU A 66 5.86 -11.53 -3.30
CA LEU A 66 5.67 -12.61 -2.34
C LEU A 66 5.05 -12.12 -1.04
N LEU A 67 4.19 -12.94 -0.45
CA LEU A 67 3.64 -12.79 0.88
C LEU A 67 4.03 -13.96 1.77
N GLN A 68 4.26 -13.65 3.04
CA GLN A 68 4.30 -14.63 4.11
C GLN A 68 3.23 -14.27 5.14
N ILE A 69 2.44 -15.27 5.57
CA ILE A 69 1.39 -15.07 6.57
C ILE A 69 1.72 -15.94 7.77
N LEU A 70 1.89 -15.30 8.91
CA LEU A 70 2.23 -15.94 10.17
C LEU A 70 1.11 -15.72 11.20
N GLY A 71 0.79 -16.74 11.98
CA GLY A 71 -0.32 -16.70 12.92
C GLY A 71 -1.69 -16.79 12.26
N ARG A 72 -2.74 -16.93 13.07
CA ARG A 72 -4.14 -17.10 12.62
C ARG A 72 -5.12 -16.23 13.40
N GLY A 73 -4.63 -15.33 14.24
CA GLY A 73 -5.45 -14.44 15.06
C GLY A 73 -6.24 -13.43 14.23
N SER A 74 -7.15 -12.74 14.90
CA SER A 74 -7.96 -11.68 14.29
C SER A 74 -7.21 -10.34 14.23
N ASP A 75 -6.28 -10.09 15.15
CA ASP A 75 -5.44 -8.89 15.18
C ASP A 75 -4.39 -8.96 14.07
N THR A 76 -4.58 -8.22 12.98
CA THR A 76 -3.78 -8.34 11.76
C THR A 76 -2.86 -7.14 11.58
N THR A 77 -1.56 -7.40 11.45
CA THR A 77 -0.54 -6.40 11.08
C THR A 77 -0.01 -6.71 9.69
N LEU A 78 -0.07 -5.73 8.78
CA LEU A 78 0.63 -5.80 7.50
C LEU A 78 1.95 -5.03 7.60
N ILE A 79 3.07 -5.69 7.26
CA ILE A 79 4.39 -5.07 7.18
C ILE A 79 4.95 -5.29 5.78
N MET A 80 5.31 -4.20 5.11
CA MET A 80 5.83 -4.25 3.76
C MET A 80 7.06 -3.37 3.59
N ALA A 81 7.87 -3.68 2.57
CA ALA A 81 9.06 -2.93 2.25
C ALA A 81 9.29 -2.80 0.74
N THR A 82 10.22 -1.93 0.40
CA THR A 82 10.76 -1.75 -0.95
C THR A 82 9.65 -1.51 -2.00
N ILE A 83 8.71 -0.60 -1.68
CA ILE A 83 7.79 -0.06 -2.68
C ILE A 83 8.54 0.85 -3.66
N HIS A 84 9.60 1.51 -3.20
CA HIS A 84 10.61 2.16 -4.04
C HIS A 84 11.82 1.24 -4.16
N GLY A 85 12.18 0.87 -5.39
CA GLY A 85 13.23 -0.13 -5.61
C GLY A 85 14.63 0.30 -5.16
N ASN A 86 14.90 1.61 -5.10
CA ASN A 86 16.16 2.17 -4.61
C ASN A 86 16.21 2.38 -3.08
N GLU A 87 15.24 1.82 -2.34
CA GLU A 87 15.14 1.84 -0.87
C GLU A 87 15.19 0.39 -0.32
N PRO A 88 16.31 -0.34 -0.49
CA PRO A 88 16.33 -1.80 -0.32
C PRO A 88 16.43 -2.29 1.13
N ALA A 89 16.83 -1.43 2.09
CA ALA A 89 17.14 -1.86 3.47
C ALA A 89 15.96 -2.49 4.22
N GLY A 90 14.72 -2.21 3.77
CA GLY A 90 13.52 -2.78 4.38
C GLY A 90 13.32 -4.26 4.06
N THR A 91 13.73 -4.73 2.89
CA THR A 91 13.54 -6.14 2.47
C THR A 91 14.17 -7.14 3.44
N PRO A 92 15.48 -7.11 3.72
CA PRO A 92 16.10 -8.04 4.65
C PRO A 92 15.56 -7.90 6.08
N LEU A 93 15.14 -6.70 6.48
CA LEU A 93 14.56 -6.47 7.80
C LEU A 93 13.20 -7.16 7.96
N VAL A 94 12.36 -7.19 6.91
CA VAL A 94 11.08 -7.92 6.92
C VAL A 94 11.28 -9.42 6.84
N GLU A 95 12.29 -9.88 6.09
CA GLU A 95 12.67 -11.31 6.03
C GLU A 95 13.15 -11.82 7.38
N GLU A 96 14.01 -11.07 8.07
CA GLU A 96 14.50 -11.40 9.40
C GLU A 96 13.36 -11.42 10.45
N LEU A 97 12.41 -10.48 10.35
CA LEU A 97 11.20 -10.49 11.18
C LEU A 97 10.39 -11.78 10.96
N ALA A 98 10.29 -12.23 9.72
CA ALA A 98 9.58 -13.48 9.41
C ALA A 98 10.23 -14.69 10.08
N ASP A 99 11.54 -14.79 10.00
CA ASP A 99 12.31 -15.87 10.61
C ASP A 99 12.24 -15.79 12.14
N TYR A 100 12.34 -14.59 12.71
CA TYR A 100 12.19 -14.37 14.13
C TYR A 100 10.82 -14.83 14.66
N LEU A 101 9.73 -14.43 14.01
CA LEU A 101 8.37 -14.81 14.40
C LEU A 101 8.09 -16.30 14.24
N GLN A 102 8.69 -16.96 13.23
CA GLN A 102 8.57 -18.42 13.09
C GLN A 102 9.26 -19.19 14.21
N ASN A 103 10.39 -18.67 14.69
CA ASN A 103 11.15 -19.26 15.79
C ASN A 103 10.57 -18.91 17.18
N ASN A 104 9.62 -17.95 17.25
CA ASN A 104 8.97 -17.50 18.48
C ASN A 104 7.44 -17.46 18.28
N PRO A 105 6.77 -18.60 18.06
CA PRO A 105 5.36 -18.65 17.67
C PRO A 105 4.40 -18.15 18.76
N GLU A 106 4.81 -18.10 20.01
CA GLU A 106 4.06 -17.52 21.13
C GLU A 106 3.78 -16.02 20.94
N LEU A 107 4.63 -15.31 20.18
CA LEU A 107 4.43 -13.90 19.84
C LEU A 107 3.26 -13.69 18.84
N LEU A 108 2.77 -14.76 18.24
CA LEU A 108 1.66 -14.79 17.28
C LEU A 108 0.33 -15.19 17.94
N GLU A 109 0.30 -15.34 19.26
CA GLU A 109 -0.95 -15.63 19.94
C GLU A 109 -1.98 -14.53 19.70
N ASN A 110 -3.19 -14.92 19.23
CA ASN A 110 -4.28 -14.03 18.80
C ASN A 110 -3.92 -13.03 17.70
N ARG A 111 -2.78 -13.20 17.00
CA ARG A 111 -2.24 -12.29 15.98
C ARG A 111 -2.11 -12.97 14.63
N ARG A 112 -2.22 -12.16 13.60
CA ARG A 112 -1.86 -12.49 12.23
C ARG A 112 -0.88 -11.43 11.73
N VAL A 113 0.25 -11.86 11.20
CA VAL A 113 1.23 -10.96 10.58
C VAL A 113 1.33 -11.31 9.10
N VAL A 114 1.04 -10.32 8.26
CA VAL A 114 1.16 -10.42 6.80
C VAL A 114 2.41 -9.64 6.42
N LEU A 115 3.37 -10.32 5.80
CA LEU A 115 4.67 -9.76 5.44
C LEU A 115 4.83 -9.74 3.93
N MET A 116 5.19 -8.57 3.38
CA MET A 116 5.52 -8.36 1.97
C MET A 116 6.93 -7.76 1.91
N PRO A 117 8.00 -8.57 1.88
CA PRO A 117 9.38 -8.06 1.96
C PRO A 117 9.76 -7.17 0.77
N LEU A 118 9.20 -7.44 -0.41
CA LEU A 118 9.59 -6.78 -1.65
C LEU A 118 8.35 -6.48 -2.50
N ALA A 119 7.89 -5.22 -2.45
CA ALA A 119 6.70 -4.77 -3.17
C ALA A 119 6.98 -4.39 -4.63
N ASN A 120 8.20 -3.94 -4.93
CA ASN A 120 8.65 -3.51 -6.27
C ASN A 120 9.91 -4.27 -6.72
N PRO A 121 9.77 -5.55 -7.14
CA PRO A 121 10.93 -6.35 -7.50
C PRO A 121 11.64 -5.89 -8.78
N ASP A 122 10.92 -5.22 -9.69
CA ASP A 122 11.51 -4.68 -10.92
C ASP A 122 12.34 -3.43 -10.62
N GLY A 123 11.79 -2.51 -9.81
CA GLY A 123 12.51 -1.33 -9.37
C GLY A 123 13.76 -1.67 -8.56
N LEU A 124 13.69 -2.69 -7.69
CA LEU A 124 14.87 -3.17 -6.95
C LEU A 124 15.93 -3.69 -7.92
N ALA A 125 15.55 -4.51 -8.88
CA ALA A 125 16.49 -5.07 -9.86
C ALA A 125 17.14 -3.99 -10.75
N ALA A 126 16.42 -2.89 -11.00
CA ALA A 126 16.92 -1.74 -11.78
C ALA A 126 17.63 -0.68 -10.91
N GLY A 127 17.50 -0.73 -9.58
CA GLY A 127 17.98 0.30 -8.66
C GLY A 127 17.23 1.63 -8.79
N THR A 128 15.99 1.61 -9.27
CA THR A 128 15.15 2.80 -9.47
C THR A 128 14.10 2.96 -8.38
N ARG A 129 13.67 4.20 -8.17
CA ARG A 129 12.56 4.49 -7.25
C ARG A 129 11.25 3.92 -7.77
N GLU A 130 10.98 4.19 -9.02
CA GLU A 130 9.76 3.83 -9.74
C GLU A 130 9.79 2.34 -10.16
N ASN A 131 8.67 1.84 -10.67
CA ASN A 131 8.67 0.56 -11.39
C ASN A 131 9.21 0.74 -12.84
N VAL A 132 9.22 -0.31 -13.64
CA VAL A 132 9.77 -0.24 -15.02
C VAL A 132 8.96 0.63 -15.98
N HIS A 133 7.73 0.99 -15.64
CA HIS A 133 6.96 1.97 -16.40
C HIS A 133 7.29 3.42 -16.01
N GLY A 134 8.21 3.66 -15.07
CA GLY A 134 8.54 4.98 -14.55
C GLY A 134 7.47 5.55 -13.62
N ILE A 135 6.64 4.69 -13.02
CA ILE A 135 5.57 5.09 -12.11
C ILE A 135 6.02 4.94 -10.65
N ASP A 136 5.90 6.03 -9.88
CA ASP A 136 6.02 6.00 -8.42
C ASP A 136 4.82 5.24 -7.83
N LEU A 137 5.05 3.99 -7.44
CA LEU A 137 4.01 3.12 -6.90
C LEU A 137 3.34 3.73 -5.64
N ASN A 138 4.10 4.51 -4.84
CA ASN A 138 3.58 5.22 -3.68
C ASN A 138 2.91 6.57 -4.04
N ARG A 139 2.45 6.72 -5.29
CA ARG A 139 1.57 7.77 -5.82
C ARG A 139 0.44 7.17 -6.65
N ASN A 140 0.36 5.84 -6.74
CA ASN A 140 -0.52 5.14 -7.68
C ASN A 140 -1.77 4.54 -7.01
N PHE A 141 -1.96 4.72 -5.70
CA PHE A 141 -3.16 4.26 -4.99
C PHE A 141 -4.39 5.13 -5.29
N ARG A 142 -5.60 4.56 -5.08
CA ARG A 142 -6.86 5.28 -5.27
C ARG A 142 -7.18 6.13 -4.03
N ALA A 143 -6.48 7.23 -3.88
CA ALA A 143 -6.73 8.23 -2.86
C ALA A 143 -7.41 9.46 -3.48
N ASN A 144 -8.33 10.11 -2.73
CA ASN A 144 -9.10 11.26 -3.21
C ASN A 144 -8.22 12.47 -3.52
N ASN A 145 -7.07 12.59 -2.86
CA ASN A 145 -6.07 13.64 -3.12
C ASN A 145 -5.12 13.31 -4.27
N ARG A 146 -5.32 12.20 -4.98
CA ARG A 146 -4.40 11.73 -6.01
C ARG A 146 -4.29 12.71 -7.19
N LEU A 147 -3.07 12.85 -7.71
CA LEU A 147 -2.78 13.64 -8.90
C LEU A 147 -2.41 12.71 -10.06
N ASN A 148 -3.14 12.83 -11.17
CA ASN A 148 -2.87 12.06 -12.39
C ASN A 148 -1.80 12.77 -13.22
N ASN A 149 -0.69 12.10 -13.47
CA ASN A 149 0.39 12.55 -14.33
C ASN A 149 1.25 11.35 -14.76
N GLU A 150 2.28 11.61 -15.56
CA GLU A 150 3.15 10.56 -16.10
C GLU A 150 3.89 9.77 -15.00
N THR A 151 4.32 10.44 -13.93
CA THR A 151 5.06 9.80 -12.82
C THR A 151 4.13 9.04 -11.86
N ASN A 152 2.92 9.54 -11.65
CA ASN A 152 1.96 8.92 -10.71
C ASN A 152 1.05 7.89 -11.39
N GLY A 153 1.12 7.79 -12.72
CA GLY A 153 0.18 7.08 -13.58
C GLY A 153 -1.05 7.92 -13.93
N LEU A 154 -1.60 7.74 -15.12
CA LEU A 154 -2.77 8.49 -15.62
C LEU A 154 -4.07 8.09 -14.93
N LYS A 155 -4.10 6.97 -14.24
CA LYS A 155 -5.21 6.49 -13.41
C LYS A 155 -4.69 5.79 -12.16
N ALA A 156 -5.52 5.72 -11.14
CA ALA A 156 -5.19 4.95 -9.94
C ALA A 156 -5.02 3.48 -10.29
N LEU A 157 -4.09 2.80 -9.60
CA LEU A 157 -3.84 1.37 -9.75
C LEU A 157 -3.53 0.97 -11.22
N SER A 158 -2.89 1.87 -11.97
CA SER A 158 -2.41 1.54 -13.31
C SER A 158 -1.40 0.38 -13.28
N GLU A 159 -0.64 0.27 -12.18
CA GLU A 159 0.47 -0.67 -12.06
C GLU A 159 0.09 -1.98 -11.36
N PRO A 160 0.58 -3.13 -11.83
CA PRO A 160 0.26 -4.42 -11.23
C PRO A 160 0.75 -4.53 -9.78
N GLU A 161 1.88 -3.92 -9.45
CA GLU A 161 2.43 -3.88 -8.09
C GLU A 161 1.48 -3.15 -7.12
N SER A 162 0.97 -1.98 -7.52
CA SER A 162 0.00 -1.22 -6.72
C SER A 162 -1.30 -1.98 -6.53
N ARG A 163 -1.78 -2.69 -7.58
CA ARG A 163 -2.96 -3.56 -7.49
C ARG A 163 -2.73 -4.73 -6.53
N ALA A 164 -1.54 -5.35 -6.56
CA ALA A 164 -1.20 -6.44 -5.65
C ALA A 164 -1.20 -5.97 -4.18
N ILE A 165 -0.61 -4.81 -3.89
CA ILE A 165 -0.60 -4.23 -2.53
C ILE A 165 -2.05 -3.96 -2.08
N GLU A 166 -2.85 -3.29 -2.90
CA GLU A 166 -4.26 -3.00 -2.55
C GLU A 166 -5.06 -4.28 -2.33
N ALA A 167 -4.90 -5.28 -3.20
CA ALA A 167 -5.58 -6.58 -3.06
C ALA A 167 -5.26 -7.24 -1.72
N VAL A 168 -4.00 -7.19 -1.27
CA VAL A 168 -3.58 -7.70 0.05
C VAL A 168 -4.26 -6.92 1.17
N ILE A 169 -4.29 -5.59 1.11
CA ILE A 169 -4.95 -4.75 2.12
C ILE A 169 -6.45 -5.10 2.21
N LEU A 170 -7.13 -5.18 1.08
CA LEU A 170 -8.56 -5.49 1.04
C LEU A 170 -8.89 -6.93 1.48
N GLN A 171 -8.00 -7.89 1.16
CA GLN A 171 -8.16 -9.29 1.55
C GLN A 171 -7.97 -9.52 3.05
N TYR A 172 -6.88 -8.98 3.60
CA TYR A 172 -6.49 -9.25 4.99
C TYR A 172 -7.05 -8.24 5.98
N ARG A 173 -7.51 -7.06 5.51
CA ARG A 173 -8.10 -5.99 6.32
C ARG A 173 -7.28 -5.72 7.59
N PRO A 174 -6.01 -5.31 7.44
CA PRO A 174 -5.13 -5.15 8.59
C PRO A 174 -5.64 -4.08 9.56
N ASP A 175 -5.47 -4.34 10.85
CA ASP A 175 -5.74 -3.37 11.91
C ASP A 175 -4.67 -2.27 11.96
N ARG A 176 -3.50 -2.53 11.37
CA ARG A 176 -2.40 -1.56 11.19
C ARG A 176 -1.48 -1.97 10.04
N ILE A 177 -0.85 -0.97 9.45
CA ILE A 177 0.09 -1.13 8.34
C ILE A 177 1.41 -0.47 8.70
N VAL A 178 2.52 -1.13 8.37
CA VAL A 178 3.88 -0.57 8.43
C VAL A 178 4.52 -0.70 7.05
N SER A 179 4.92 0.43 6.47
CA SER A 179 5.70 0.50 5.24
C SER A 179 7.11 1.00 5.55
N ILE A 180 8.14 0.29 5.05
CA ILE A 180 9.53 0.64 5.31
C ILE A 180 10.12 1.30 4.09
N HIS A 181 10.65 2.50 4.30
CA HIS A 181 11.20 3.43 3.33
C HIS A 181 12.59 3.93 3.72
N GLN A 182 13.18 4.74 2.87
CA GLN A 182 14.39 5.54 3.03
C GLN A 182 14.21 6.87 2.28
N PRO A 183 14.89 7.99 2.60
CA PRO A 183 16.02 8.12 3.55
C PRO A 183 15.76 9.14 4.69
N LEU A 184 14.52 9.44 5.11
CA LEU A 184 14.20 10.65 5.89
C LEU A 184 14.51 10.54 7.40
N ASN A 185 14.97 9.40 7.87
CA ASN A 185 15.41 9.16 9.24
C ASN A 185 14.34 9.53 10.31
N CYS A 186 13.13 8.98 10.17
CA CYS A 186 12.03 9.22 11.09
C CYS A 186 10.98 8.09 11.04
N ILE A 187 10.04 8.14 11.97
CA ILE A 187 8.79 7.39 11.92
C ILE A 187 7.67 8.38 11.62
N ASP A 188 7.15 8.31 10.41
CA ASP A 188 5.96 9.05 9.98
C ASP A 188 4.70 8.23 10.22
N TYR A 189 3.55 8.90 10.32
CA TYR A 189 2.28 8.21 10.54
C TYR A 189 1.12 8.94 9.86
N ASP A 190 0.16 8.15 9.39
CA ASP A 190 -1.08 8.62 8.79
C ASP A 190 -2.29 7.94 9.46
N GLY A 191 -3.43 8.61 9.43
CA GLY A 191 -4.63 8.16 10.14
C GLY A 191 -4.43 8.11 11.67
N PRO A 192 -5.11 7.21 12.39
CA PRO A 192 -5.07 7.14 13.86
C PRO A 192 -3.82 6.41 14.39
N ALA A 193 -2.62 6.66 13.82
CA ALA A 193 -1.41 5.90 14.12
C ALA A 193 -0.42 6.59 15.08
N GLN A 194 -0.75 7.77 15.63
CA GLN A 194 0.18 8.51 16.49
C GLN A 194 0.68 7.71 17.69
N ALA A 195 -0.22 7.00 18.39
CA ALA A 195 0.14 6.20 19.56
C ALA A 195 1.02 5.00 19.17
N LEU A 196 0.76 4.37 18.02
CA LEU A 196 1.58 3.32 17.47
C LEU A 196 2.98 3.84 17.11
N ALA A 197 3.08 4.99 16.41
CA ALA A 197 4.36 5.62 16.09
C ALA A 197 5.19 5.93 17.34
N ALA A 198 4.55 6.50 18.37
CA ALA A 198 5.20 6.78 19.65
C ALA A 198 5.69 5.50 20.36
N ARG A 199 4.93 4.40 20.28
CA ARG A 199 5.33 3.10 20.79
C ARG A 199 6.53 2.54 20.05
N MET A 200 6.52 2.58 18.72
CA MET A 200 7.60 2.07 17.88
C MET A 200 8.92 2.84 18.09
N ALA A 201 8.83 4.16 18.24
CA ALA A 201 10.00 5.03 18.47
C ALA A 201 10.74 4.77 19.79
N GLN A 202 10.14 4.04 20.75
CA GLN A 202 10.81 3.66 22.00
C GLN A 202 11.92 2.61 21.80
N TYR A 203 11.98 1.98 20.62
CA TYR A 203 12.85 0.85 20.31
C TYR A 203 13.92 1.14 19.25
N CYS A 204 14.03 2.38 18.81
CA CYS A 204 15.05 2.84 17.86
C CYS A 204 15.36 4.32 18.10
N ASP A 205 16.35 4.84 17.41
CA ASP A 205 16.78 6.24 17.45
C ASP A 205 16.04 7.15 16.45
N LEU A 206 15.03 6.60 15.74
CA LEU A 206 14.19 7.37 14.82
C LEU A 206 13.17 8.23 15.59
N ARG A 207 13.08 9.50 15.21
CA ARG A 207 12.10 10.41 15.82
C ARG A 207 10.75 10.33 15.12
N VAL A 208 9.67 10.40 15.89
CA VAL A 208 8.33 10.55 15.32
C VAL A 208 8.21 11.93 14.66
N LYS A 209 7.80 11.96 13.38
CA LYS A 209 7.49 13.16 12.62
C LYS A 209 6.25 12.92 11.78
N LYS A 210 5.24 13.79 11.88
CA LYS A 210 4.12 13.76 10.93
C LYS A 210 4.52 14.56 9.69
N LEU A 211 4.84 13.85 8.60
CA LEU A 211 5.19 14.46 7.32
C LEU A 211 3.97 14.81 6.49
N GLY A 212 2.85 14.12 6.76
CA GLY A 212 1.58 14.24 6.04
C GLY A 212 1.51 13.35 4.80
N ALA A 213 0.34 12.80 4.60
CA ALA A 213 0.07 11.89 3.49
C ALA A 213 0.22 12.59 2.14
N ARG A 214 1.09 12.04 1.28
CA ARG A 214 1.34 12.58 -0.06
C ARG A 214 0.22 12.19 -1.02
N PRO A 215 -0.15 13.04 -2.00
CA PRO A 215 -1.19 12.72 -2.96
C PRO A 215 -1.01 11.33 -3.61
N GLY A 216 -2.04 10.47 -3.51
CA GLY A 216 -2.02 9.12 -4.08
C GLY A 216 -1.11 8.11 -3.38
N SER A 217 -0.54 8.45 -2.21
CA SER A 217 0.31 7.54 -1.44
C SER A 217 -0.48 6.45 -0.72
N LEU A 218 0.25 5.42 -0.26
CA LEU A 218 -0.29 4.40 0.65
C LEU A 218 -0.89 5.05 1.90
N GLY A 219 -0.18 6.01 2.53
CA GLY A 219 -0.67 6.73 3.71
C GLY A 219 -1.97 7.50 3.46
N SER A 220 -2.10 8.17 2.28
CA SER A 220 -3.36 8.81 1.88
C SER A 220 -4.50 7.80 1.76
N PHE A 221 -4.26 6.67 1.08
CA PHE A 221 -5.26 5.65 0.86
C PHE A 221 -5.65 4.93 2.16
N THR A 222 -4.67 4.41 2.88
CA THR A 222 -4.95 3.56 4.06
C THR A 222 -5.17 4.37 5.33
N GLY A 223 -4.36 5.39 5.58
CA GLY A 223 -4.43 6.21 6.79
C GLY A 223 -5.57 7.19 6.76
N GLU A 224 -5.65 8.01 5.71
CA GLU A 224 -6.61 9.12 5.69
C GLU A 224 -8.01 8.71 5.19
N GLU A 225 -8.12 7.75 4.25
CA GLU A 225 -9.43 7.34 3.71
C GLU A 225 -10.00 6.10 4.36
N LEU A 226 -9.18 5.05 4.56
CA LEU A 226 -9.65 3.82 5.20
C LEU A 226 -9.57 3.88 6.73
N ASN A 227 -8.99 4.95 7.30
CA ASN A 227 -8.80 5.14 8.73
C ASN A 227 -8.06 3.95 9.41
N ILE A 228 -7.13 3.34 8.68
CA ILE A 228 -6.26 2.28 9.18
C ILE A 228 -4.98 2.93 9.72
N PRO A 229 -4.57 2.69 10.98
CA PRO A 229 -3.28 3.14 11.49
C PRO A 229 -2.15 2.75 10.54
N THR A 230 -1.54 3.74 9.89
CA THR A 230 -0.48 3.52 8.90
C THR A 230 0.81 4.20 9.34
N ILE A 231 1.87 3.43 9.42
CA ILE A 231 3.23 3.88 9.76
C ILE A 231 4.10 3.83 8.51
N THR A 232 4.86 4.88 8.29
CA THR A 232 5.98 4.89 7.36
C THR A 232 7.28 5.00 8.17
N ILE A 233 8.05 3.91 8.23
CA ILE A 233 9.39 3.95 8.77
C ILE A 233 10.31 4.46 7.68
N GLU A 234 10.93 5.58 7.91
CA GLU A 234 11.93 6.19 7.05
C GLU A 234 13.33 5.91 7.63
N LEU A 235 13.96 4.83 7.20
CA LEU A 235 15.32 4.50 7.62
C LEU A 235 16.32 5.54 7.09
N PRO A 236 17.47 5.75 7.73
CA PRO A 236 18.51 6.60 7.17
C PRO A 236 19.10 5.97 5.90
N ARG A 237 19.65 6.80 5.00
CA ARG A 237 20.30 6.31 3.76
C ARG A 237 21.38 5.25 4.05
N SER A 238 22.15 5.45 5.12
CA SER A 238 23.21 4.52 5.55
C SER A 238 22.69 3.15 5.99
N ALA A 239 21.38 2.96 6.14
CA ALA A 239 20.82 1.65 6.46
C ALA A 239 21.11 0.61 5.35
N SER A 240 21.27 1.05 4.09
CA SER A 240 21.64 0.17 2.99
C SER A 240 23.09 -0.35 3.05
N ASP A 241 23.94 0.27 3.88
CA ASP A 241 25.33 -0.12 4.06
C ASP A 241 25.49 -1.13 5.23
N LEU A 242 24.42 -1.40 5.97
CA LEU A 242 24.42 -2.33 7.09
C LEU A 242 24.17 -3.75 6.63
N ASP A 243 24.82 -4.70 7.28
CA ASP A 243 24.45 -6.10 7.16
C ASP A 243 23.11 -6.41 7.85
N ASN A 244 22.54 -7.56 7.55
CA ASN A 244 21.20 -7.95 8.06
C ASN A 244 21.17 -8.01 9.59
N ALA A 245 22.25 -8.48 10.24
CA ALA A 245 22.31 -8.60 11.68
C ALA A 245 22.28 -7.22 12.37
N LEU A 246 23.02 -6.24 11.85
CA LEU A 246 23.01 -4.86 12.33
C LEU A 246 21.69 -4.16 12.05
N LEU A 247 21.07 -4.38 10.90
CA LEU A 247 19.73 -3.87 10.60
C LEU A 247 18.72 -4.40 11.61
N TRP A 248 18.73 -5.70 11.86
CA TRP A 248 17.85 -6.35 12.83
C TRP A 248 18.10 -5.84 14.25
N GLN A 249 19.35 -5.74 14.65
CA GLN A 249 19.72 -5.21 15.97
C GLN A 249 19.18 -3.80 16.21
N ARG A 250 19.22 -2.94 15.17
CA ARG A 250 18.78 -1.53 15.28
C ARG A 250 17.28 -1.38 15.20
N TYR A 251 16.59 -2.12 14.31
CA TYR A 251 15.21 -1.84 13.93
C TYR A 251 14.23 -2.99 14.17
N GLY A 252 14.72 -4.21 14.44
CA GLY A 252 13.87 -5.39 14.63
C GLY A 252 12.87 -5.21 15.77
N ARG A 253 13.29 -4.64 16.89
CA ARG A 253 12.41 -4.35 18.03
C ARG A 253 11.33 -3.32 17.72
N THR A 254 11.61 -2.39 16.81
CA THR A 254 10.63 -1.41 16.34
C THR A 254 9.51 -2.09 15.54
N LEU A 255 9.84 -3.06 14.69
CA LEU A 255 8.84 -3.86 13.97
C LEU A 255 8.05 -4.76 14.92
N MET A 256 8.74 -5.38 15.89
CA MET A 256 8.09 -6.17 16.93
C MET A 256 7.10 -5.35 17.77
N ALA A 257 7.41 -4.07 18.04
CA ALA A 257 6.49 -3.17 18.71
C ALA A 257 5.17 -2.95 17.93
N ALA A 258 5.22 -2.94 16.60
CA ALA A 258 4.02 -2.87 15.76
C ALA A 258 3.23 -4.19 15.78
N VAL A 259 3.93 -5.33 15.70
CA VAL A 259 3.30 -6.67 15.78
C VAL A 259 2.59 -6.86 17.12
N GLN A 260 3.18 -6.40 18.20
CA GLN A 260 2.65 -6.57 19.56
C GLN A 260 1.72 -5.44 20.02
N TYR A 261 1.38 -4.50 19.14
CA TYR A 261 0.46 -3.41 19.46
C TYR A 261 -1.00 -3.81 19.16
N PRO A 262 -2.00 -3.40 19.99
CA PRO A 262 -1.81 -2.97 21.37
C PRO A 262 -1.32 -4.13 22.25
N GLN A 263 -0.63 -3.81 23.35
CA GLN A 263 -0.29 -4.85 24.31
C GLN A 263 -1.57 -5.29 25.03
N TYR A 264 -1.96 -6.54 24.81
CA TYR A 264 -3.00 -7.15 25.64
C TYR A 264 -2.37 -7.46 27.02
N VAL A 265 -2.75 -6.68 28.01
CA VAL A 265 -2.47 -7.04 29.41
C VAL A 265 -3.41 -8.21 29.70
N SER A 266 -2.86 -9.42 29.85
CA SER A 266 -3.61 -10.56 30.40
C SER A 266 -4.17 -10.15 31.75
N LYS A 267 -5.51 -10.11 31.86
CA LYS A 267 -6.20 -9.86 33.12
C LYS A 267 -6.05 -11.06 34.03
#